data_60daf8555a0bff4b3402a178944f35cc
#
_entry.id   60daf8555a0bff4b3402a178944f35cc
#
_cell.length_a   1.000
_cell.length_b   1.000
_cell.length_c   1.000
_cell.angle_alpha   90.00
_cell.angle_beta   90.00
_cell.angle_gamma   90.00
#
_symmetry.space_group_name_H-M   'P 1'
#
loop_
_entity.id
_entity.type
_entity.pdbx_description
1 polymer ?
#
loop_
_entity_poly.entity_id
_entity_poly.type
_entity_poly.pdbx_seq_one_letter_code
_entity_poly.pdbx_strand_id
1 'polypeptide(L)'
;MKFILTLLLLFPLNIFAQKDSCHISVSILTCTPGELLYSTFGHSAIRVTDSVSHSDIVYNYGTFNFDEPGFYTKFIRGKLNFYISTDEFDSFIYEYEQDGRGVIEQTLNLTCSEKRNIITLLKANMIGADKFYKYDFTFDNCTTRLRDLLNKAADSSVNFSRVVHGRKTFRDLIYEYLNYNDKQWSKLGIDILLGSPMDAVMKPTEVMFLPDYLMKTFDSSRIDTRPLVKNKQQIVPLNLPPVVVNYFTHPFFVFACVFLLIVFLSFIKNNFIKRLLGAFDGFMFFITGLLGILLIFMWFGTDHLMTKDNFNLLWAWPTNAIAAFFVYSKNKTANKYFFIYSVFNLTLFGCWFFLPQHMNPALMPIIAILIFRSLFYISRGKNVADETNHFWK
;
A
#
# COMPACT_ATOMS: atom_id res chain seq x y z
N MET A 1 86.38 -0.87 -38.30
CA MET A 1 84.95 -1.26 -38.27
C MET A 1 84.60 -1.43 -36.81
N LYS A 2 83.86 -0.45 -36.24
CA LYS A 2 83.42 -0.46 -34.82
C LYS A 2 81.96 -0.89 -34.83
N PHE A 3 81.59 -2.05 -34.28
CA PHE A 3 80.23 -2.44 -34.00
C PHE A 3 79.80 -1.82 -32.67
N ILE A 4 78.87 -0.89 -32.69
CA ILE A 4 78.18 -0.39 -31.52
C ILE A 4 77.03 -1.28 -31.22
N LEU A 5 77.15 -2.10 -30.16
CA LEU A 5 76.10 -2.94 -29.62
C LEU A 5 75.13 -2.11 -28.78
N THR A 6 73.97 -1.68 -29.30
CA THR A 6 72.94 -0.96 -28.58
C THR A 6 72.17 -1.97 -27.73
N LEU A 7 72.41 -1.99 -26.40
CA LEU A 7 71.68 -2.78 -25.41
C LEU A 7 70.37 -2.08 -25.10
N LEU A 8 69.29 -2.53 -25.71
CA LEU A 8 67.91 -2.07 -25.34
C LEU A 8 67.56 -2.70 -23.99
N LEU A 9 67.65 -1.89 -22.94
CA LEU A 9 67.11 -2.18 -21.62
C LEU A 9 65.55 -2.22 -21.70
N LEU A 10 64.99 -3.41 -21.82
CA LEU A 10 63.58 -3.66 -21.57
C LEU A 10 63.31 -3.50 -20.07
N PHE A 11 62.97 -2.28 -19.63
CA PHE A 11 62.34 -2.11 -18.34
C PHE A 11 60.92 -2.70 -18.41
N PRO A 12 60.57 -3.67 -17.57
CA PRO A 12 59.20 -4.08 -17.44
C PRO A 12 58.46 -2.89 -16.79
N LEU A 13 57.62 -2.20 -17.55
CA LEU A 13 56.63 -1.29 -17.03
C LEU A 13 55.63 -2.19 -16.23
N ASN A 14 55.94 -2.40 -14.95
CA ASN A 14 54.97 -2.87 -14.00
C ASN A 14 53.94 -1.74 -13.87
N ILE A 15 52.93 -1.82 -14.73
CA ILE A 15 51.66 -1.11 -14.51
C ILE A 15 51.09 -1.74 -13.23
N PHE A 16 51.49 -1.22 -12.06
CA PHE A 16 50.73 -1.44 -10.86
C PHE A 16 49.39 -0.80 -11.12
N ALA A 17 48.41 -1.62 -11.59
CA ALA A 17 47.01 -1.27 -11.44
C ALA A 17 46.84 -1.01 -9.94
N GLN A 18 46.84 0.24 -9.55
CA GLN A 18 46.58 0.68 -8.19
C GLN A 18 45.17 0.16 -7.87
N LYS A 19 45.16 -1.01 -7.19
CA LYS A 19 43.93 -1.60 -6.69
C LYS A 19 43.34 -0.57 -5.75
N ASP A 20 42.38 0.20 -6.25
CA ASP A 20 41.71 1.24 -5.48
C ASP A 20 41.07 0.51 -4.28
N SER A 21 41.79 0.51 -3.15
CA SER A 21 41.41 -0.20 -1.94
C SER A 21 40.26 0.53 -1.29
N CYS A 22 39.08 0.37 -1.86
CA CYS A 22 37.86 0.96 -1.32
C CYS A 22 37.48 0.17 -0.07
N HIS A 23 37.67 0.80 1.10
CA HIS A 23 37.33 0.24 2.41
C HIS A 23 35.82 0.23 2.68
N ILE A 24 35.04 0.80 1.77
CA ILE A 24 33.60 0.95 1.89
C ILE A 24 32.90 -0.22 1.24
N SER A 25 31.90 -0.79 1.92
CA SER A 25 30.89 -1.65 1.33
C SER A 25 29.51 -1.03 1.44
N VAL A 26 28.66 -1.25 0.43
CA VAL A 26 27.28 -0.78 0.40
C VAL A 26 26.38 -1.96 0.10
N SER A 27 25.36 -2.13 0.93
CA SER A 27 24.39 -3.23 0.79
C SER A 27 22.97 -2.71 0.91
N ILE A 28 22.04 -3.36 0.23
CA ILE A 28 20.59 -3.17 0.47
C ILE A 28 20.12 -4.26 1.42
N LEU A 29 19.40 -3.86 2.44
CA LEU A 29 18.71 -4.75 3.37
C LEU A 29 17.23 -4.81 2.98
N THR A 30 16.73 -6.02 2.75
CA THR A 30 15.31 -6.28 2.51
C THR A 30 14.75 -7.02 3.71
N CYS A 31 13.82 -6.37 4.39
CA CYS A 31 13.19 -6.87 5.60
C CYS A 31 11.80 -7.41 5.27
N THR A 32 11.49 -8.61 5.75
CA THR A 32 10.24 -9.29 5.45
C THR A 32 9.03 -8.57 6.05
N PRO A 33 7.81 -8.80 5.51
CA PRO A 33 6.58 -8.34 6.10
C PRO A 33 6.45 -8.69 7.59
N GLY A 34 5.77 -7.82 8.35
CA GLY A 34 5.41 -8.04 9.75
C GLY A 34 3.90 -8.12 9.96
N GLU A 35 3.49 -8.32 11.20
CA GLU A 35 2.07 -8.47 11.56
C GLU A 35 1.31 -7.14 11.55
N LEU A 36 1.96 -6.07 11.97
CA LEU A 36 1.34 -4.75 12.05
C LEU A 36 1.05 -4.17 10.66
N LEU A 37 0.01 -3.35 10.54
CA LEU A 37 -0.44 -2.83 9.26
C LEU A 37 0.67 -2.04 8.53
N TYR A 38 1.44 -1.22 9.23
CA TYR A 38 2.53 -0.44 8.65
C TYR A 38 3.72 -1.30 8.19
N SER A 39 3.90 -2.49 8.76
CA SER A 39 4.97 -3.43 8.38
C SER A 39 4.52 -4.50 7.39
N THR A 40 3.24 -4.50 6.99
CA THR A 40 2.63 -5.54 6.12
C THR A 40 3.36 -5.73 4.79
N PHE A 41 4.00 -4.69 4.28
CA PHE A 41 4.67 -4.71 2.97
C PHE A 41 6.20 -4.85 3.08
N GLY A 42 6.73 -5.10 4.28
CA GLY A 42 8.16 -5.17 4.52
C GLY A 42 8.82 -3.79 4.62
N HIS A 43 10.15 -3.77 4.53
CA HIS A 43 10.96 -2.55 4.56
C HIS A 43 12.23 -2.73 3.73
N SER A 44 12.79 -1.64 3.22
CA SER A 44 14.12 -1.62 2.61
C SER A 44 14.98 -0.54 3.24
N ALA A 45 16.22 -0.89 3.56
CA ALA A 45 17.22 0.01 4.11
C ALA A 45 18.54 -0.13 3.35
N ILE A 46 19.45 0.81 3.52
CA ILE A 46 20.78 0.75 2.94
C ILE A 46 21.83 0.73 4.07
N ARG A 47 22.70 -0.27 4.04
CA ARG A 47 23.81 -0.46 4.97
C ARG A 47 25.09 0.04 4.34
N VAL A 48 25.88 0.80 5.06
CA VAL A 48 27.20 1.26 4.66
C VAL A 48 28.21 0.85 5.74
N THR A 49 29.20 0.05 5.34
CA THR A 49 30.30 -0.34 6.21
C THR A 49 31.60 0.31 5.74
N ASP A 50 32.44 0.73 6.66
CA ASP A 50 33.79 1.21 6.40
C ASP A 50 34.77 0.49 7.33
N SER A 51 35.65 -0.34 6.74
CA SER A 51 36.59 -1.16 7.50
C SER A 51 37.76 -0.35 8.10
N VAL A 52 37.96 0.90 7.68
CA VAL A 52 38.99 1.79 8.24
C VAL A 52 38.51 2.52 9.49
N SER A 53 37.31 3.08 9.43
CA SER A 53 36.65 3.74 10.57
C SER A 53 35.93 2.77 11.51
N HIS A 54 35.82 1.48 11.13
CA HIS A 54 35.04 0.48 11.83
C HIS A 54 33.55 0.86 12.00
N SER A 55 33.01 1.66 11.07
CA SER A 55 31.60 2.05 11.10
C SER A 55 30.74 1.05 10.33
N ASP A 56 29.56 0.76 10.88
CA ASP A 56 28.57 -0.14 10.28
C ASP A 56 27.17 0.44 10.53
N ILE A 57 26.71 1.24 9.58
CA ILE A 57 25.53 2.09 9.73
C ILE A 57 24.46 1.69 8.73
N VAL A 58 23.23 1.55 9.21
CA VAL A 58 22.02 1.38 8.42
C VAL A 58 21.29 2.72 8.31
N TYR A 59 20.95 3.11 7.10
CA TYR A 59 20.17 4.30 6.79
C TYR A 59 18.75 3.89 6.41
N ASN A 60 17.77 4.43 7.14
CA ASN A 60 16.35 4.11 7.03
C ASN A 60 15.58 5.32 6.50
N TYR A 61 15.07 5.23 5.25
CA TYR A 61 14.07 6.17 4.75
C TYR A 61 12.69 5.77 5.26
N GLY A 62 11.82 6.74 5.49
CA GLY A 62 10.45 6.50 5.94
C GLY A 62 10.27 6.64 7.46
N THR A 63 11.28 7.13 8.16
CA THR A 63 11.17 7.48 9.57
C THR A 63 10.33 8.74 9.74
N PHE A 64 9.54 8.79 10.81
CA PHE A 64 8.70 9.91 11.17
C PHE A 64 8.65 10.08 12.69
N ASN A 65 8.21 11.26 13.15
CA ASN A 65 8.11 11.54 14.58
C ASN A 65 6.66 11.55 15.03
N PHE A 66 6.29 10.66 15.96
CA PHE A 66 4.95 10.60 16.57
C PHE A 66 4.62 11.83 17.41
N ASP A 67 5.63 12.50 17.97
CA ASP A 67 5.48 13.68 18.83
C ASP A 67 5.31 14.98 18.01
N GLU A 68 5.30 14.88 16.66
CA GLU A 68 5.10 16.06 15.81
C GLU A 68 3.70 16.66 16.06
N PRO A 69 3.59 17.98 16.36
CA PRO A 69 2.31 18.63 16.60
C PRO A 69 1.34 18.41 15.45
N GLY A 70 0.14 17.89 15.77
CA GLY A 70 -0.89 17.56 14.78
C GLY A 70 -0.58 16.32 13.92
N PHE A 71 0.23 15.38 14.44
CA PHE A 71 0.65 14.17 13.77
C PHE A 71 -0.48 13.47 13.01
N TYR A 72 -1.57 13.10 13.69
CA TYR A 72 -2.68 12.37 13.05
C TYR A 72 -3.34 13.16 11.91
N THR A 73 -3.54 14.47 12.09
CA THR A 73 -4.12 15.33 11.05
C THR A 73 -3.20 15.43 9.84
N LYS A 74 -1.89 15.60 10.07
CA LYS A 74 -0.88 15.66 9.01
C LYS A 74 -0.77 14.32 8.28
N PHE A 75 -0.77 13.21 9.03
CA PHE A 75 -0.71 11.85 8.48
C PHE A 75 -1.91 11.58 7.58
N ILE A 76 -3.14 11.78 8.08
CA ILE A 76 -4.37 11.56 7.31
C ILE A 76 -4.41 12.43 6.05
N ARG A 77 -3.89 13.65 6.11
CA ARG A 77 -3.86 14.58 4.97
C ARG A 77 -2.69 14.36 4.01
N GLY A 78 -1.80 13.40 4.26
CA GLY A 78 -0.60 13.19 3.46
C GLY A 78 0.43 14.33 3.60
N LYS A 79 0.41 15.06 4.73
CA LYS A 79 1.26 16.25 5.00
C LYS A 79 2.29 16.01 6.08
N LEU A 80 2.38 14.79 6.61
CA LEU A 80 3.41 14.44 7.58
C LEU A 80 4.79 14.49 6.93
N ASN A 81 5.78 14.99 7.65
CA ASN A 81 7.16 14.98 7.23
C ASN A 81 7.81 13.65 7.62
N PHE A 82 8.36 12.98 6.63
CA PHE A 82 9.21 11.82 6.82
C PHE A 82 10.67 12.22 6.57
N TYR A 83 11.60 11.45 7.13
CA TYR A 83 13.03 11.72 7.00
C TYR A 83 13.85 10.44 6.98
N ILE A 84 15.15 10.55 6.75
CA ILE A 84 16.10 9.46 6.87
C ILE A 84 16.65 9.42 8.29
N SER A 85 16.62 8.25 8.95
CA SER A 85 17.31 7.98 10.21
C SER A 85 18.50 7.04 10.01
N THR A 86 19.33 6.92 11.04
CA THR A 86 20.47 6.00 11.07
C THR A 86 20.44 5.15 12.32
N ASP A 87 20.78 3.90 12.18
CA ASP A 87 20.93 2.94 13.27
C ASP A 87 22.26 2.19 13.12
N GLU A 88 22.86 1.77 14.24
CA GLU A 88 23.94 0.79 14.22
C GLU A 88 23.39 -0.56 13.72
N PHE A 89 24.16 -1.28 12.90
CA PHE A 89 23.68 -2.52 12.26
C PHE A 89 23.22 -3.57 13.27
N ASP A 90 23.95 -3.76 14.37
CA ASP A 90 23.57 -4.74 15.38
C ASP A 90 22.24 -4.40 16.06
N SER A 91 21.99 -3.11 16.33
CA SER A 91 20.72 -2.65 16.90
C SER A 91 19.56 -2.87 15.91
N PHE A 92 19.79 -2.55 14.62
CA PHE A 92 18.81 -2.76 13.57
C PHE A 92 18.44 -4.25 13.44
N ILE A 93 19.42 -5.15 13.42
CA ILE A 93 19.19 -6.60 13.32
C ILE A 93 18.45 -7.11 14.54
N TYR A 94 18.83 -6.66 15.74
CA TYR A 94 18.18 -7.06 16.99
C TYR A 94 16.67 -6.75 16.98
N GLU A 95 16.24 -5.60 16.48
CA GLU A 95 14.82 -5.27 16.37
C GLU A 95 14.06 -6.25 15.47
N TYR A 96 14.64 -6.63 14.31
CA TYR A 96 13.99 -7.58 13.40
C TYR A 96 13.96 -9.00 13.95
N GLU A 97 14.97 -9.42 14.72
CA GLU A 97 14.97 -10.70 15.43
C GLU A 97 13.88 -10.75 16.50
N GLN A 98 13.70 -9.66 17.28
CA GLN A 98 12.64 -9.57 18.28
C GLN A 98 11.23 -9.60 17.65
N ASP A 99 11.07 -8.97 16.48
CA ASP A 99 9.83 -8.98 15.72
C ASP A 99 9.57 -10.31 14.96
N GLY A 100 10.51 -11.27 14.98
CA GLY A 100 10.44 -12.53 14.23
C GLY A 100 10.47 -12.31 12.71
N ARG A 101 11.04 -11.21 12.25
CA ARG A 101 11.11 -10.82 10.82
C ARG A 101 12.47 -11.18 10.24
N GLY A 102 12.47 -11.68 9.00
CA GLY A 102 13.71 -12.00 8.28
C GLY A 102 14.35 -10.76 7.67
N VAL A 103 15.69 -10.80 7.52
CA VAL A 103 16.48 -9.78 6.83
C VAL A 103 17.39 -10.44 5.80
N ILE A 104 17.31 -9.99 4.56
CA ILE A 104 18.16 -10.41 3.44
C ILE A 104 19.04 -9.24 3.05
N GLU A 105 20.35 -9.47 2.92
CA GLU A 105 21.33 -8.48 2.50
C GLU A 105 21.79 -8.77 1.07
N GLN A 106 21.77 -7.73 0.23
CA GLN A 106 22.37 -7.72 -1.11
C GLN A 106 23.54 -6.76 -1.15
N THR A 107 24.78 -7.27 -1.12
CA THR A 107 25.96 -6.43 -1.30
C THR A 107 26.06 -5.97 -2.74
N LEU A 108 26.14 -4.65 -2.96
CA LEU A 108 26.16 -4.06 -4.29
C LEU A 108 27.56 -4.08 -4.91
N ASN A 109 27.63 -4.33 -6.22
CA ASN A 109 28.85 -4.37 -7.01
C ASN A 109 29.19 -2.98 -7.58
N LEU A 110 29.53 -2.04 -6.68
CA LEU A 110 29.79 -0.64 -7.01
C LEU A 110 31.27 -0.34 -7.07
N THR A 111 31.67 0.61 -7.92
CA THR A 111 33.01 1.20 -7.92
C THR A 111 33.22 2.05 -6.66
N CYS A 112 34.47 2.41 -6.36
CA CYS A 112 34.76 3.31 -5.24
C CYS A 112 34.15 4.70 -5.42
N SER A 113 34.08 5.20 -6.66
CA SER A 113 33.39 6.46 -6.99
C SER A 113 31.91 6.39 -6.63
N GLU A 114 31.21 5.38 -7.12
CA GLU A 114 29.78 5.18 -6.88
C GLU A 114 29.45 5.02 -5.38
N LYS A 115 30.30 4.30 -4.62
CA LYS A 115 30.13 4.18 -3.15
C LYS A 115 30.27 5.52 -2.44
N ARG A 116 31.29 6.33 -2.84
CA ARG A 116 31.46 7.68 -2.30
C ARG A 116 30.29 8.61 -2.67
N ASN A 117 29.78 8.49 -3.91
CA ASN A 117 28.58 9.23 -4.34
C ASN A 117 27.37 8.89 -3.48
N ILE A 118 27.14 7.59 -3.18
CA ILE A 118 26.06 7.15 -2.28
C ILE A 118 26.19 7.82 -0.92
N ILE A 119 27.37 7.76 -0.30
CA ILE A 119 27.60 8.39 1.02
C ILE A 119 27.35 9.90 0.99
N THR A 120 27.79 10.57 -0.07
CA THR A 120 27.57 12.01 -0.26
C THR A 120 26.08 12.33 -0.36
N LEU A 121 25.33 11.57 -1.13
CA LEU A 121 23.89 11.74 -1.27
C LEU A 121 23.14 11.41 0.02
N LEU A 122 23.52 10.34 0.74
CA LEU A 122 22.95 10.01 2.05
C LEU A 122 23.17 11.14 3.06
N LYS A 123 24.38 11.66 3.15
CA LYS A 123 24.71 12.79 4.03
C LYS A 123 23.92 14.04 3.65
N ALA A 124 23.78 14.34 2.36
CA ALA A 124 22.96 15.47 1.88
C ALA A 124 21.49 15.31 2.30
N ASN A 125 20.94 14.10 2.22
CA ASN A 125 19.57 13.83 2.62
C ASN A 125 19.33 13.85 4.15
N MET A 126 20.39 13.92 4.95
CA MET A 126 20.28 14.03 6.42
C MET A 126 20.25 15.46 6.94
N ILE A 127 20.59 16.45 6.10
CA ILE A 127 20.76 17.85 6.51
C ILE A 127 19.98 18.80 5.58
N GLY A 128 19.69 19.99 6.10
CA GLY A 128 19.08 21.06 5.31
C GLY A 128 17.61 20.82 4.91
N ALA A 129 17.21 21.44 3.81
CA ALA A 129 15.85 21.39 3.29
C ALA A 129 15.47 20.00 2.76
N ASP A 130 16.45 19.23 2.25
CA ASP A 130 16.24 17.91 1.65
C ASP A 130 16.08 16.79 2.68
N LYS A 131 16.25 17.11 3.99
CA LYS A 131 16.06 16.14 5.08
C LYS A 131 14.64 15.62 5.13
N PHE A 132 13.65 16.48 4.91
CA PHE A 132 12.25 16.13 5.06
C PHE A 132 11.57 15.96 3.71
N TYR A 133 10.67 14.97 3.61
CA TYR A 133 9.88 14.71 2.41
C TYR A 133 8.47 14.25 2.74
N LYS A 134 7.57 14.31 1.75
CA LYS A 134 6.21 13.78 1.84
C LYS A 134 6.22 12.34 1.35
N TYR A 135 5.92 11.44 2.25
CA TYR A 135 5.87 10.02 1.93
C TYR A 135 4.66 9.71 1.03
N ASP A 136 4.92 9.05 -0.07
CA ASP A 136 3.91 8.42 -0.91
C ASP A 136 4.20 6.93 -0.99
N PHE A 137 3.20 6.11 -0.62
CA PHE A 137 3.37 4.66 -0.53
C PHE A 137 3.85 4.02 -1.85
N THR A 138 3.47 4.59 -3.00
CA THR A 138 3.78 4.03 -4.32
C THR A 138 4.95 4.70 -5.01
N PHE A 139 5.12 6.02 -4.81
CA PHE A 139 6.07 6.81 -5.60
C PHE A 139 7.24 7.40 -4.82
N ASP A 140 7.11 7.63 -3.50
CA ASP A 140 8.17 8.21 -2.68
C ASP A 140 8.22 7.56 -1.29
N ASN A 141 8.68 6.31 -1.24
CA ASN A 141 8.79 5.50 -0.03
C ASN A 141 10.24 5.05 0.24
N CYS A 142 10.46 4.24 1.28
CA CYS A 142 11.78 3.73 1.62
C CYS A 142 12.46 3.01 0.45
N THR A 143 11.69 2.27 -0.34
CA THR A 143 12.18 1.42 -1.43
C THR A 143 12.48 2.21 -2.70
N THR A 144 11.56 3.09 -3.11
CA THR A 144 11.74 3.94 -4.30
C THR A 144 12.90 4.92 -4.12
N ARG A 145 13.09 5.43 -2.90
CA ARG A 145 14.24 6.30 -2.58
C ARG A 145 15.58 5.59 -2.71
N LEU A 146 15.66 4.32 -2.35
CA LEU A 146 16.88 3.52 -2.55
C LEU A 146 17.16 3.25 -4.03
N ARG A 147 16.13 2.94 -4.82
CA ARG A 147 16.24 2.84 -6.28
C ARG A 147 16.79 4.13 -6.88
N ASP A 148 16.22 5.25 -6.51
CA ASP A 148 16.55 6.55 -7.08
C ASP A 148 17.92 7.06 -6.59
N LEU A 149 18.28 6.77 -5.33
CA LEU A 149 19.63 7.03 -4.78
C LEU A 149 20.69 6.29 -5.59
N LEU A 150 20.48 4.99 -5.83
CA LEU A 150 21.40 4.18 -6.62
C LEU A 150 21.55 4.70 -8.05
N ASN A 151 20.41 5.01 -8.69
CA ASN A 151 20.42 5.54 -10.07
C ASN A 151 21.13 6.90 -10.20
N LYS A 152 21.09 7.72 -9.15
CA LYS A 152 21.83 9.01 -9.08
C LYS A 152 23.30 8.83 -8.77
N ALA A 153 23.67 7.81 -8.01
CA ALA A 153 25.04 7.59 -7.56
C ALA A 153 25.89 6.84 -8.56
N ALA A 154 25.28 6.04 -9.44
CA ALA A 154 25.96 5.26 -10.46
C ALA A 154 26.65 6.19 -11.49
N ASP A 155 27.89 5.85 -11.86
CA ASP A 155 28.68 6.58 -12.86
C ASP A 155 28.10 6.43 -14.28
N SER A 156 27.27 5.39 -14.48
CA SER A 156 26.55 5.09 -15.72
C SER A 156 25.12 4.63 -15.42
N SER A 157 24.27 4.57 -16.45
CA SER A 157 22.86 4.19 -16.27
C SER A 157 22.71 2.77 -15.72
N VAL A 158 21.86 2.64 -14.70
CA VAL A 158 21.46 1.33 -14.17
C VAL A 158 20.39 0.73 -15.08
N ASN A 159 20.68 -0.46 -15.62
CA ASN A 159 19.73 -1.21 -16.43
C ASN A 159 18.91 -2.12 -15.49
N PHE A 160 17.74 -1.61 -15.05
CA PHE A 160 16.83 -2.37 -14.21
C PHE A 160 16.10 -3.45 -15.01
N SER A 161 16.24 -4.69 -14.58
CA SER A 161 15.60 -5.83 -15.22
C SER A 161 14.11 -5.88 -14.97
N ARG A 162 13.34 -6.33 -15.94
CA ARG A 162 11.91 -6.56 -15.77
C ARG A 162 11.68 -7.88 -15.05
N VAL A 163 11.14 -7.83 -13.81
CA VAL A 163 10.88 -9.01 -12.96
C VAL A 163 9.39 -9.39 -12.93
N VAL A 164 8.52 -8.51 -13.39
CA VAL A 164 7.08 -8.78 -13.50
C VAL A 164 6.69 -8.88 -14.98
N HIS A 165 6.07 -9.99 -15.34
CA HIS A 165 5.58 -10.25 -16.69
C HIS A 165 4.06 -10.04 -16.76
N GLY A 166 3.57 -9.62 -17.93
CA GLY A 166 2.17 -9.30 -18.15
C GLY A 166 1.77 -7.90 -17.65
N ARG A 167 0.46 -7.68 -17.57
CA ARG A 167 -0.13 -6.41 -17.12
C ARG A 167 -0.50 -6.56 -15.64
N LYS A 168 0.31 -6.00 -14.76
CA LYS A 168 0.07 -5.96 -13.32
C LYS A 168 -0.20 -4.53 -12.88
N THR A 169 -1.12 -4.36 -11.96
CA THR A 169 -1.47 -3.08 -11.35
C THR A 169 -0.81 -2.95 -9.98
N PHE A 170 -0.78 -1.74 -9.42
CA PHE A 170 -0.32 -1.54 -8.03
C PHE A 170 -1.15 -2.37 -7.05
N ARG A 171 -2.47 -2.46 -7.29
CA ARG A 171 -3.40 -3.25 -6.47
C ARG A 171 -3.08 -4.75 -6.52
N ASP A 172 -2.75 -5.29 -7.68
CA ASP A 172 -2.36 -6.71 -7.81
C ASP A 172 -1.18 -7.05 -6.90
N LEU A 173 -0.16 -6.17 -6.85
CA LEU A 173 1.03 -6.45 -6.06
C LEU A 173 0.78 -6.35 -4.55
N ILE A 174 0.02 -5.35 -4.09
CA ILE A 174 -0.31 -5.28 -2.66
C ILE A 174 -1.20 -6.44 -2.21
N TYR A 175 -2.03 -6.98 -3.11
CA TYR A 175 -2.86 -8.14 -2.83
C TYR A 175 -2.05 -9.40 -2.60
N GLU A 176 -0.89 -9.56 -3.21
CA GLU A 176 0.00 -10.70 -2.96
C GLU A 176 0.38 -10.77 -1.48
N TYR A 177 0.73 -9.64 -0.86
CA TYR A 177 1.07 -9.55 0.56
C TYR A 177 -0.14 -9.75 1.48
N LEU A 178 -1.26 -9.11 1.16
CA LEU A 178 -2.47 -9.19 1.97
C LEU A 178 -3.10 -10.58 1.94
N ASN A 179 -3.07 -11.24 0.78
CA ASN A 179 -3.57 -12.61 0.64
C ASN A 179 -2.62 -13.63 1.28
N TYR A 180 -1.29 -13.46 1.12
CA TYR A 180 -0.30 -14.37 1.71
C TYR A 180 -0.43 -14.44 3.23
N ASN A 181 -0.68 -13.32 3.89
CA ASN A 181 -0.83 -13.20 5.34
C ASN A 181 -2.30 -13.31 5.81
N ASP A 182 -3.23 -13.70 4.94
CA ASP A 182 -4.69 -13.76 5.18
C ASP A 182 -5.30 -12.49 5.81
N LYS A 183 -4.76 -11.31 5.48
CA LYS A 183 -5.20 -10.01 5.99
C LYS A 183 -6.43 -9.46 5.25
N GLN A 184 -7.50 -10.26 5.17
CA GLN A 184 -8.68 -9.95 4.35
C GLN A 184 -9.48 -8.75 4.85
N TRP A 185 -9.52 -8.50 6.16
CA TRP A 185 -10.15 -7.30 6.73
C TRP A 185 -9.35 -6.02 6.43
N SER A 186 -8.02 -6.09 6.53
CA SER A 186 -7.15 -4.99 6.13
C SER A 186 -7.27 -4.72 4.63
N LYS A 187 -7.34 -5.78 3.81
CA LYS A 187 -7.58 -5.68 2.37
C LYS A 187 -8.88 -4.96 2.06
N LEU A 188 -9.98 -5.29 2.74
CA LEU A 188 -11.24 -4.60 2.57
C LEU A 188 -11.13 -3.11 2.92
N GLY A 189 -10.51 -2.78 4.06
CA GLY A 189 -10.31 -1.37 4.48
C GLY A 189 -9.47 -0.59 3.47
N ILE A 190 -8.39 -1.18 2.98
CA ILE A 190 -7.52 -0.60 1.95
C ILE A 190 -8.31 -0.39 0.65
N ASP A 191 -9.10 -1.37 0.20
CA ASP A 191 -9.89 -1.29 -1.03
C ASP A 191 -11.01 -0.25 -0.98
N ILE A 192 -11.55 0.02 0.20
CA ILE A 192 -12.51 1.10 0.40
C ILE A 192 -11.84 2.47 0.25
N LEU A 193 -10.63 2.64 0.79
CA LEU A 193 -9.94 3.93 0.79
C LEU A 193 -9.20 4.23 -0.51
N LEU A 194 -8.67 3.21 -1.20
CA LEU A 194 -7.89 3.38 -2.42
C LEU A 194 -8.79 3.39 -3.66
N GLY A 195 -8.60 4.39 -4.50
CA GLY A 195 -9.34 4.58 -5.74
C GLY A 195 -8.74 3.88 -6.97
N SER A 196 -9.24 4.25 -8.14
CA SER A 196 -8.85 3.66 -9.43
C SER A 196 -7.39 3.87 -9.84
N PRO A 197 -6.62 4.89 -9.36
CA PRO A 197 -5.20 4.97 -9.68
C PRO A 197 -4.40 3.72 -9.27
N MET A 198 -4.85 2.99 -8.23
CA MET A 198 -4.24 1.71 -7.84
C MET A 198 -4.40 0.60 -8.89
N ASP A 199 -5.38 0.73 -9.79
CA ASP A 199 -5.66 -0.22 -10.86
C ASP A 199 -4.96 0.15 -12.18
N ALA A 200 -4.12 1.20 -12.17
CA ALA A 200 -3.26 1.54 -13.29
C ALA A 200 -2.18 0.46 -13.51
N VAL A 201 -1.94 0.12 -14.79
CA VAL A 201 -0.89 -0.83 -15.15
C VAL A 201 0.47 -0.18 -14.94
N MET A 202 1.32 -0.84 -14.15
CA MET A 202 2.64 -0.33 -13.78
C MET A 202 3.64 -0.39 -14.92
N LYS A 203 4.55 0.58 -14.96
CA LYS A 203 5.81 0.50 -15.71
C LYS A 203 6.77 -0.51 -15.05
N PRO A 204 7.72 -1.08 -15.81
CA PRO A 204 8.65 -2.09 -15.26
C PRO A 204 9.42 -1.64 -14.01
N THR A 205 9.75 -0.35 -13.89
CA THR A 205 10.49 0.20 -12.75
C THR A 205 9.60 0.58 -11.57
N GLU A 206 8.29 0.72 -11.78
CA GLU A 206 7.34 1.10 -10.72
C GLU A 206 7.08 -0.06 -9.75
N VAL A 207 7.31 -1.32 -10.17
CA VAL A 207 7.17 -2.49 -9.28
C VAL A 207 8.10 -2.42 -8.06
N MET A 208 9.21 -1.68 -8.17
CA MET A 208 10.17 -1.45 -7.10
C MET A 208 9.66 -0.52 -5.98
N PHE A 209 8.34 -0.27 -5.88
CA PHE A 209 7.78 0.38 -4.70
C PHE A 209 7.65 -0.59 -3.51
N LEU A 210 7.77 -1.89 -3.76
CA LEU A 210 7.72 -2.94 -2.73
C LEU A 210 9.12 -3.55 -2.52
N PRO A 211 9.51 -3.83 -1.26
CA PRO A 211 10.85 -4.32 -0.91
C PRO A 211 11.29 -5.57 -1.66
N ASP A 212 10.44 -6.60 -1.72
CA ASP A 212 10.75 -7.84 -2.41
C ASP A 212 10.95 -7.64 -3.92
N TYR A 213 10.21 -6.70 -4.51
CA TYR A 213 10.32 -6.39 -5.93
C TYR A 213 11.56 -5.55 -6.24
N LEU A 214 11.99 -4.67 -5.31
CA LEU A 214 13.30 -4.03 -5.40
C LEU A 214 14.40 -5.07 -5.37
N MET A 215 14.37 -5.98 -4.38
CA MET A 215 15.35 -7.04 -4.22
C MET A 215 15.44 -7.93 -5.48
N LYS A 216 14.30 -8.42 -5.98
CA LYS A 216 14.25 -9.26 -7.18
C LYS A 216 14.76 -8.52 -8.42
N THR A 217 14.42 -7.24 -8.56
CA THR A 217 14.90 -6.40 -9.66
C THR A 217 16.40 -6.22 -9.58
N PHE A 218 16.96 -5.93 -8.40
CA PHE A 218 18.39 -5.73 -8.21
C PHE A 218 19.19 -7.01 -8.48
N ASP A 219 18.69 -8.20 -8.09
CA ASP A 219 19.34 -9.50 -8.35
C ASP A 219 19.65 -9.72 -9.84
N SER A 220 18.81 -9.23 -10.73
CA SER A 220 18.92 -9.43 -12.16
C SER A 220 19.42 -8.21 -12.93
N SER A 221 19.56 -7.06 -12.27
CA SER A 221 19.96 -5.79 -12.88
C SER A 221 21.47 -5.66 -13.06
N ARG A 222 21.87 -4.73 -13.91
CA ARG A 222 23.28 -4.48 -14.25
C ARG A 222 23.57 -2.97 -14.28
N ILE A 223 24.83 -2.64 -13.98
CA ILE A 223 25.41 -1.32 -14.29
C ILE A 223 26.42 -1.59 -15.42
N ASP A 224 26.16 -1.08 -16.63
CA ASP A 224 26.86 -1.48 -17.85
C ASP A 224 26.86 -3.01 -18.02
N THR A 225 28.04 -3.64 -18.01
CA THR A 225 28.22 -5.08 -18.18
C THR A 225 28.31 -5.85 -16.86
N ARG A 226 28.49 -5.17 -15.71
CA ARG A 226 28.66 -5.82 -14.40
C ARG A 226 27.29 -6.06 -13.71
N PRO A 227 27.10 -7.21 -13.05
CA PRO A 227 25.90 -7.43 -12.22
C PRO A 227 25.83 -6.37 -11.12
N LEU A 228 24.61 -5.89 -10.81
CA LEU A 228 24.38 -4.91 -9.75
C LEU A 228 24.64 -5.49 -8.36
N VAL A 229 24.25 -6.73 -8.12
CA VAL A 229 24.44 -7.45 -6.86
C VAL A 229 25.68 -8.34 -6.98
N LYS A 230 26.62 -8.20 -6.03
CA LYS A 230 27.82 -9.01 -5.92
C LYS A 230 27.61 -10.27 -5.10
N ASN A 231 26.90 -10.14 -4.00
CA ASN A 231 26.59 -11.20 -3.05
C ASN A 231 25.20 -10.99 -2.45
N LYS A 232 24.53 -12.10 -2.13
CA LYS A 232 23.25 -12.11 -1.44
C LYS A 232 23.30 -13.12 -0.31
N GLN A 233 22.90 -12.70 0.88
CA GLN A 233 22.89 -13.55 2.06
C GLN A 233 21.70 -13.28 2.95
N GLN A 234 21.25 -14.28 3.64
CA GLN A 234 20.21 -14.16 4.65
C GLN A 234 20.89 -13.88 6.00
N ILE A 235 20.62 -12.69 6.57
CA ILE A 235 21.20 -12.28 7.86
C ILE A 235 20.33 -12.80 8.99
N VAL A 236 19.01 -12.55 8.91
CA VAL A 236 18.04 -13.06 9.87
C VAL A 236 17.11 -14.03 9.12
N PRO A 237 17.04 -15.30 9.54
CA PRO A 237 16.12 -16.26 8.93
C PRO A 237 14.67 -15.87 9.21
N LEU A 238 13.81 -16.08 8.23
CA LEU A 238 12.37 -15.92 8.41
C LEU A 238 11.81 -17.17 9.11
N ASN A 239 11.30 -17.00 10.31
CA ASN A 239 10.71 -18.06 11.12
C ASN A 239 9.22 -17.80 11.37
N LEU A 240 8.45 -17.53 10.30
CA LEU A 240 7.00 -17.38 10.45
C LEU A 240 6.30 -18.74 10.49
N PRO A 241 5.36 -18.94 11.42
CA PRO A 241 4.49 -20.10 11.37
C PRO A 241 3.62 -20.05 10.11
N PRO A 242 3.18 -21.20 9.58
CA PRO A 242 2.28 -21.23 8.45
C PRO A 242 0.98 -20.50 8.78
N VAL A 243 0.53 -19.62 7.86
CA VAL A 243 -0.71 -18.89 8.02
C VAL A 243 -1.88 -19.85 7.94
N VAL A 244 -2.68 -19.94 8.99
CA VAL A 244 -3.91 -20.74 9.02
C VAL A 244 -5.06 -19.90 8.46
N VAL A 245 -5.50 -20.21 7.25
CA VAL A 245 -6.62 -19.52 6.59
C VAL A 245 -7.95 -20.01 7.15
N ASN A 246 -8.78 -19.09 7.65
CA ASN A 246 -10.14 -19.39 8.09
C ASN A 246 -11.16 -18.59 7.25
N TYR A 247 -11.69 -19.20 6.20
CA TYR A 247 -12.64 -18.57 5.28
C TYR A 247 -13.93 -18.07 5.96
N PHE A 248 -14.35 -18.68 7.09
CA PHE A 248 -15.56 -18.27 7.80
C PHE A 248 -15.43 -16.90 8.48
N THR A 249 -14.20 -16.46 8.75
CA THR A 249 -13.91 -15.13 9.31
C THR A 249 -13.64 -14.06 8.27
N HIS A 250 -13.61 -14.43 6.97
CA HIS A 250 -13.39 -13.47 5.89
C HIS A 250 -14.57 -12.51 5.75
N PRO A 251 -14.31 -11.22 5.42
CA PRO A 251 -15.36 -10.19 5.33
C PRO A 251 -16.53 -10.59 4.43
N PHE A 252 -16.26 -11.19 3.27
CA PHE A 252 -17.31 -11.63 2.36
C PHE A 252 -18.27 -12.61 3.02
N PHE A 253 -17.76 -13.65 3.69
CA PHE A 253 -18.58 -14.65 4.35
C PHE A 253 -19.39 -14.06 5.50
N VAL A 254 -18.73 -13.24 6.34
CA VAL A 254 -19.41 -12.56 7.47
C VAL A 254 -20.55 -11.67 6.96
N PHE A 255 -20.32 -10.83 5.96
CA PHE A 255 -21.36 -9.96 5.42
C PHE A 255 -22.44 -10.72 4.64
N ALA A 256 -22.11 -11.84 3.99
CA ALA A 256 -23.11 -12.71 3.37
C ALA A 256 -24.03 -13.32 4.42
N CYS A 257 -23.51 -13.80 5.55
CA CYS A 257 -24.32 -14.29 6.67
C CYS A 257 -25.21 -13.18 7.26
N VAL A 258 -24.67 -11.98 7.42
CA VAL A 258 -25.46 -10.81 7.88
C VAL A 258 -26.56 -10.48 6.89
N PHE A 259 -26.29 -10.48 5.59
CA PHE A 259 -27.32 -10.27 4.56
C PHE A 259 -28.44 -11.31 4.67
N LEU A 260 -28.12 -12.60 4.73
CA LEU A 260 -29.11 -13.67 4.85
C LEU A 260 -29.94 -13.53 6.14
N LEU A 261 -29.31 -13.21 7.25
CA LEU A 261 -29.99 -12.94 8.52
C LEU A 261 -30.97 -11.77 8.40
N ILE A 262 -30.54 -10.64 7.81
CA ILE A 262 -31.41 -9.46 7.60
C ILE A 262 -32.59 -9.79 6.70
N VAL A 263 -32.37 -10.56 5.62
CA VAL A 263 -33.45 -11.04 4.74
C VAL A 263 -34.42 -11.90 5.55
N PHE A 264 -33.94 -12.92 6.27
CA PHE A 264 -34.77 -13.78 7.10
C PHE A 264 -35.59 -12.99 8.13
N LEU A 265 -34.96 -12.13 8.93
CA LEU A 265 -35.62 -11.29 9.95
C LEU A 265 -36.67 -10.35 9.34
N SER A 266 -36.50 -9.92 8.09
CA SER A 266 -37.43 -9.01 7.41
C SER A 266 -38.82 -9.64 7.17
N PHE A 267 -38.92 -10.96 7.10
CA PHE A 267 -40.18 -11.67 6.93
C PHE A 267 -40.88 -11.97 8.26
N ILE A 268 -40.24 -11.77 9.40
CA ILE A 268 -40.84 -12.02 10.72
C ILE A 268 -41.80 -10.87 11.09
N LYS A 269 -43.05 -11.22 11.35
CA LYS A 269 -44.13 -10.28 11.69
C LYS A 269 -44.13 -9.90 13.20
N ASN A 270 -42.95 -9.57 13.78
CA ASN A 270 -42.79 -9.17 15.18
C ASN A 270 -42.43 -7.68 15.27
N ASN A 271 -43.10 -6.93 16.12
CA ASN A 271 -42.89 -5.48 16.25
C ASN A 271 -41.52 -5.13 16.84
N PHE A 272 -40.95 -5.97 17.72
CA PHE A 272 -39.60 -5.79 18.25
C PHE A 272 -38.56 -5.93 17.12
N ILE A 273 -38.68 -7.01 16.33
CA ILE A 273 -37.78 -7.26 15.18
C ILE A 273 -37.87 -6.14 14.15
N LYS A 274 -39.10 -5.63 13.89
CA LYS A 274 -39.27 -4.48 12.98
C LYS A 274 -38.56 -3.21 13.48
N ARG A 275 -38.58 -2.95 14.79
CA ARG A 275 -37.87 -1.80 15.39
C ARG A 275 -36.35 -2.02 15.32
N LEU A 276 -35.90 -3.23 15.64
CA LEU A 276 -34.49 -3.60 15.58
C LEU A 276 -33.92 -3.42 14.14
N LEU A 277 -34.61 -3.96 13.15
CA LEU A 277 -34.23 -3.82 11.74
C LEU A 277 -34.19 -2.36 11.29
N GLY A 278 -35.14 -1.56 11.74
CA GLY A 278 -35.09 -0.16 11.37
C GLY A 278 -33.96 0.64 12.07
N ALA A 279 -33.62 0.31 13.32
CA ALA A 279 -32.44 0.87 13.95
C ALA A 279 -31.15 0.45 13.19
N PHE A 280 -31.09 -0.81 12.79
CA PHE A 280 -30.01 -1.32 11.93
C PHE A 280 -29.93 -0.56 10.60
N ASP A 281 -31.06 -0.33 9.94
CA ASP A 281 -31.09 0.42 8.67
C ASP A 281 -30.60 1.86 8.84
N GLY A 282 -31.11 2.55 9.87
CA GLY A 282 -30.64 3.90 10.21
C GLY A 282 -29.15 3.92 10.45
N PHE A 283 -28.62 2.96 11.21
CA PHE A 283 -27.20 2.82 11.46
C PHE A 283 -26.39 2.55 10.16
N MET A 284 -26.84 1.61 9.34
CA MET A 284 -26.17 1.25 8.07
C MET A 284 -26.12 2.44 7.10
N PHE A 285 -27.24 3.14 6.89
CA PHE A 285 -27.26 4.32 6.03
C PHE A 285 -26.38 5.44 6.61
N PHE A 286 -26.41 5.65 7.92
CA PHE A 286 -25.57 6.67 8.57
C PHE A 286 -24.09 6.39 8.36
N ILE A 287 -23.64 5.17 8.67
CA ILE A 287 -22.22 4.78 8.51
C ILE A 287 -21.78 4.84 7.05
N THR A 288 -22.61 4.36 6.10
CA THR A 288 -22.29 4.45 4.68
C THR A 288 -22.22 5.91 4.19
N GLY A 289 -23.07 6.79 4.76
CA GLY A 289 -23.01 8.21 4.48
C GLY A 289 -21.74 8.88 5.02
N LEU A 290 -21.35 8.55 6.27
CA LEU A 290 -20.06 9.01 6.84
C LEU A 290 -18.88 8.51 6.03
N LEU A 291 -18.93 7.26 5.57
CA LEU A 291 -17.92 6.71 4.68
C LEU A 291 -17.84 7.52 3.38
N GLY A 292 -18.96 7.86 2.76
CA GLY A 292 -18.98 8.71 1.57
C GLY A 292 -18.36 10.09 1.80
N ILE A 293 -18.62 10.70 2.97
CA ILE A 293 -17.99 11.98 3.38
C ILE A 293 -16.48 11.79 3.52
N LEU A 294 -16.04 10.71 4.17
CA LEU A 294 -14.62 10.37 4.31
C LEU A 294 -13.95 10.20 2.94
N LEU A 295 -14.57 9.48 2.01
CA LEU A 295 -14.03 9.26 0.67
C LEU A 295 -13.90 10.58 -0.13
N ILE A 296 -14.86 11.49 -0.03
CA ILE A 296 -14.75 12.83 -0.62
C ILE A 296 -13.58 13.59 0.02
N PHE A 297 -13.46 13.53 1.35
CA PHE A 297 -12.35 14.17 2.04
C PHE A 297 -11.00 13.58 1.61
N MET A 298 -10.88 12.25 1.51
CA MET A 298 -9.66 11.58 1.03
C MET A 298 -9.31 11.99 -0.39
N TRP A 299 -10.29 12.18 -1.26
CA TRP A 299 -10.08 12.55 -2.65
C TRP A 299 -9.64 14.02 -2.82
N PHE A 300 -10.35 14.96 -2.15
CA PHE A 300 -10.17 16.41 -2.39
C PHE A 300 -9.42 17.12 -1.26
N GLY A 301 -9.42 16.57 -0.06
CA GLY A 301 -8.87 17.19 1.16
C GLY A 301 -7.49 16.67 1.56
N THR A 302 -6.92 15.71 0.81
CA THR A 302 -5.62 15.11 1.12
C THR A 302 -4.69 15.11 -0.08
N ASP A 303 -3.39 14.94 0.19
CA ASP A 303 -2.35 14.85 -0.83
C ASP A 303 -2.08 13.40 -1.29
N HIS A 304 -2.84 12.42 -0.77
CA HIS A 304 -2.71 11.01 -1.13
C HIS A 304 -3.16 10.75 -2.57
N LEU A 305 -2.24 10.38 -3.44
CA LEU A 305 -2.53 10.21 -4.87
C LEU A 305 -3.43 9.01 -5.15
N MET A 306 -3.24 7.91 -4.42
CA MET A 306 -3.94 6.65 -4.65
C MET A 306 -5.35 6.59 -4.06
N THR A 307 -5.81 7.61 -3.35
CA THR A 307 -7.19 7.71 -2.83
C THR A 307 -8.15 8.45 -3.75
N LYS A 308 -7.62 9.03 -4.83
CA LYS A 308 -8.39 9.79 -5.83
C LYS A 308 -9.24 8.87 -6.71
N ASP A 309 -10.21 9.45 -7.41
CA ASP A 309 -11.09 8.72 -8.34
C ASP A 309 -11.65 7.43 -7.74
N ASN A 310 -12.22 7.56 -6.51
CA ASN A 310 -12.68 6.41 -5.73
C ASN A 310 -14.13 6.06 -6.05
N PHE A 311 -14.31 4.96 -6.78
CA PHE A 311 -15.62 4.46 -7.21
C PHE A 311 -16.47 3.87 -6.08
N ASN A 312 -15.94 3.72 -4.86
CA ASN A 312 -16.76 3.40 -3.69
C ASN A 312 -17.79 4.50 -3.39
N LEU A 313 -17.59 5.73 -3.86
CA LEU A 313 -18.57 6.80 -3.78
C LEU A 313 -19.88 6.50 -4.53
N LEU A 314 -19.87 5.54 -5.48
CA LEU A 314 -21.08 5.17 -6.20
C LEU A 314 -22.12 4.48 -5.29
N TRP A 315 -21.69 3.76 -4.27
CA TRP A 315 -22.61 3.13 -3.30
C TRP A 315 -22.63 3.83 -1.94
N ALA A 316 -21.53 4.44 -1.53
CA ALA A 316 -21.41 5.15 -0.26
C ALA A 316 -21.75 6.64 -0.47
N TRP A 317 -23.05 6.94 -0.74
CA TRP A 317 -23.47 8.32 -0.95
C TRP A 317 -23.40 9.12 0.34
N PRO A 318 -22.74 10.30 0.38
CA PRO A 318 -22.72 11.17 1.56
C PRO A 318 -24.10 11.53 2.09
N THR A 319 -25.06 11.65 1.18
CA THR A 319 -26.48 11.95 1.51
C THR A 319 -27.15 10.84 2.32
N ASN A 320 -26.60 9.63 2.35
CA ASN A 320 -27.09 8.56 3.22
C ASN A 320 -27.02 8.94 4.71
N ALA A 321 -26.05 9.77 5.13
CA ALA A 321 -25.95 10.26 6.50
C ALA A 321 -27.21 11.05 6.93
N ILE A 322 -27.80 11.80 6.01
CA ILE A 322 -29.05 12.51 6.25
C ILE A 322 -30.25 11.58 6.07
N ALA A 323 -30.25 10.74 5.02
CA ALA A 323 -31.34 9.81 4.73
C ALA A 323 -31.59 8.82 5.87
N ALA A 324 -30.56 8.47 6.63
CA ALA A 324 -30.61 7.59 7.79
C ALA A 324 -31.68 8.01 8.83
N PHE A 325 -31.90 9.30 9.02
CA PHE A 325 -32.90 9.84 9.97
C PHE A 325 -34.35 9.75 9.43
N PHE A 326 -34.52 9.48 8.16
CA PHE A 326 -35.81 9.37 7.49
C PHE A 326 -36.22 7.92 7.15
N VAL A 327 -35.47 6.95 7.62
CA VAL A 327 -35.72 5.52 7.42
C VAL A 327 -37.13 5.09 7.90
N TYR A 328 -37.68 5.70 8.94
CA TYR A 328 -39.06 5.44 9.41
C TYR A 328 -40.09 6.45 8.94
N SER A 329 -39.66 7.42 8.15
CA SER A 329 -40.53 8.49 7.73
C SER A 329 -41.48 8.00 6.61
N LYS A 330 -42.79 8.35 6.73
CA LYS A 330 -43.77 8.20 5.64
C LYS A 330 -43.61 9.30 4.58
N ASN A 331 -42.51 10.04 4.58
CA ASN A 331 -42.27 11.16 3.67
C ASN A 331 -42.05 10.66 2.24
N LYS A 332 -42.85 11.19 1.30
CA LYS A 332 -42.72 10.87 -0.13
C LYS A 332 -41.35 11.15 -0.70
N THR A 333 -40.65 12.19 -0.23
CA THR A 333 -39.30 12.54 -0.64
C THR A 333 -38.29 11.49 -0.21
N ALA A 334 -38.40 10.99 1.04
CA ALA A 334 -37.54 9.91 1.52
C ALA A 334 -37.73 8.60 0.69
N ASN A 335 -39.01 8.26 0.42
CA ASN A 335 -39.29 7.08 -0.44
C ASN A 335 -38.72 7.24 -1.84
N LYS A 336 -38.81 8.43 -2.45
CA LYS A 336 -38.19 8.72 -3.74
C LYS A 336 -36.66 8.60 -3.70
N TYR A 337 -36.03 9.08 -2.62
CA TYR A 337 -34.59 8.94 -2.40
C TYR A 337 -34.18 7.46 -2.37
N PHE A 338 -34.78 6.65 -1.51
CA PHE A 338 -34.47 5.22 -1.39
C PHE A 338 -34.75 4.45 -2.68
N PHE A 339 -35.76 4.86 -3.45
CA PHE A 339 -36.02 4.29 -4.79
C PHE A 339 -34.85 4.57 -5.76
N ILE A 340 -34.47 5.85 -5.89
CA ILE A 340 -33.36 6.23 -6.77
C ILE A 340 -32.09 5.54 -6.35
N TYR A 341 -31.81 5.52 -5.05
CA TYR A 341 -30.63 4.86 -4.47
C TYR A 341 -30.62 3.35 -4.78
N SER A 342 -31.76 2.66 -4.65
CA SER A 342 -31.87 1.23 -4.97
C SER A 342 -31.62 0.93 -6.45
N VAL A 343 -32.27 1.70 -7.34
CA VAL A 343 -32.13 1.52 -8.80
C VAL A 343 -30.68 1.78 -9.21
N PHE A 344 -30.06 2.85 -8.69
CA PHE A 344 -28.69 3.16 -8.99
C PHE A 344 -27.72 2.06 -8.52
N ASN A 345 -27.86 1.56 -7.30
CA ASN A 345 -27.01 0.50 -6.77
C ASN A 345 -27.27 -0.84 -7.45
N LEU A 346 -28.48 -1.12 -7.92
CA LEU A 346 -28.77 -2.30 -8.72
C LEU A 346 -28.07 -2.23 -10.08
N THR A 347 -28.08 -1.08 -10.72
CA THR A 347 -27.31 -0.83 -11.95
C THR A 347 -25.80 -0.97 -11.71
N LEU A 348 -25.29 -0.39 -10.62
CA LEU A 348 -23.89 -0.54 -10.21
C LEU A 348 -23.52 -2.02 -10.04
N PHE A 349 -24.38 -2.82 -9.43
CA PHE A 349 -24.17 -4.25 -9.24
C PHE A 349 -24.06 -5.00 -10.58
N GLY A 350 -24.88 -4.61 -11.57
CA GLY A 350 -24.80 -5.15 -12.94
C GLY A 350 -23.53 -4.72 -13.70
N CYS A 351 -23.02 -3.53 -13.40
CA CYS A 351 -21.83 -2.98 -14.05
C CYS A 351 -20.52 -3.24 -13.27
N TRP A 352 -20.56 -4.03 -12.19
CA TRP A 352 -19.46 -4.22 -11.23
C TRP A 352 -18.10 -4.50 -11.87
N PHE A 353 -18.06 -5.41 -12.83
CA PHE A 353 -16.83 -5.84 -13.50
C PHE A 353 -16.34 -4.90 -14.61
N PHE A 354 -17.13 -3.88 -14.96
CA PHE A 354 -16.79 -2.90 -15.98
C PHE A 354 -16.26 -1.59 -15.39
N LEU A 355 -16.22 -1.48 -14.06
CA LEU A 355 -15.67 -0.31 -13.40
C LEU A 355 -14.15 -0.23 -13.61
N PRO A 356 -13.60 1.00 -13.73
CA PRO A 356 -12.16 1.18 -13.85
C PRO A 356 -11.40 0.88 -12.53
N GLN A 357 -12.11 0.75 -11.41
CA GLN A 357 -11.59 0.36 -10.10
C GLN A 357 -11.99 -1.08 -9.80
N HIS A 358 -11.01 -1.91 -9.44
CA HIS A 358 -11.29 -3.25 -8.92
C HIS A 358 -11.85 -3.15 -7.50
N MET A 359 -13.14 -3.37 -7.36
CA MET A 359 -13.84 -3.28 -6.08
C MET A 359 -13.79 -4.60 -5.30
N ASN A 360 -13.66 -4.50 -3.97
CA ASN A 360 -13.58 -5.70 -3.12
C ASN A 360 -14.89 -6.47 -3.14
N PRO A 361 -14.89 -7.80 -3.44
CA PRO A 361 -16.11 -8.61 -3.48
C PRO A 361 -16.90 -8.62 -2.15
N ALA A 362 -16.24 -8.39 -1.00
CA ALA A 362 -16.91 -8.33 0.29
C ALA A 362 -17.90 -7.16 0.41
N LEU A 363 -17.84 -6.18 -0.50
CA LEU A 363 -18.82 -5.10 -0.60
C LEU A 363 -20.16 -5.54 -1.21
N MET A 364 -20.15 -6.61 -2.01
CA MET A 364 -21.38 -7.10 -2.66
C MET A 364 -22.52 -7.40 -1.68
N PRO A 365 -22.34 -8.18 -0.59
CA PRO A 365 -23.40 -8.39 0.37
C PRO A 365 -23.81 -7.13 1.13
N ILE A 366 -22.89 -6.19 1.38
CA ILE A 366 -23.22 -4.90 1.99
C ILE A 366 -24.17 -4.09 1.09
N ILE A 367 -23.81 -3.97 -0.19
CA ILE A 367 -24.63 -3.26 -1.19
C ILE A 367 -25.97 -3.97 -1.39
N ALA A 368 -25.99 -5.31 -1.36
CA ALA A 368 -27.22 -6.09 -1.44
C ALA A 368 -28.14 -5.80 -0.23
N ILE A 369 -27.60 -5.67 0.99
CA ILE A 369 -28.38 -5.21 2.17
C ILE A 369 -28.99 -3.84 1.89
N LEU A 370 -28.20 -2.89 1.45
CA LEU A 370 -28.64 -1.51 1.19
C LEU A 370 -29.76 -1.46 0.13
N ILE A 371 -29.63 -2.21 -0.96
CA ILE A 371 -30.66 -2.35 -2.01
C ILE A 371 -31.93 -2.97 -1.42
N PHE A 372 -31.80 -4.14 -0.79
CA PHE A 372 -32.94 -4.89 -0.24
C PHE A 372 -33.73 -4.04 0.78
N ARG A 373 -33.03 -3.41 1.72
CA ARG A 373 -33.68 -2.58 2.75
C ARG A 373 -34.30 -1.31 2.18
N SER A 374 -33.67 -0.67 1.19
CA SER A 374 -34.26 0.47 0.48
C SER A 374 -35.57 0.10 -0.22
N LEU A 375 -35.62 -1.03 -0.94
CA LEU A 375 -36.82 -1.54 -1.61
C LEU A 375 -37.93 -1.90 -0.60
N PHE A 376 -37.56 -2.43 0.56
CA PHE A 376 -38.51 -2.77 1.62
C PHE A 376 -39.24 -1.55 2.19
N TYR A 377 -38.58 -0.39 2.24
CA TYR A 377 -39.23 0.88 2.65
C TYR A 377 -40.28 1.34 1.65
N ILE A 378 -39.98 1.24 0.37
CA ILE A 378 -40.86 1.67 -0.71
C ILE A 378 -42.17 0.83 -0.71
N SER A 379 -42.06 -0.48 -0.52
CA SER A 379 -43.21 -1.39 -0.49
C SER A 379 -44.17 -1.11 0.69
N ARG A 380 -43.60 -0.77 1.86
CA ARG A 380 -44.41 -0.38 3.05
C ARG A 380 -45.12 0.94 2.87
N GLY A 381 -44.52 1.92 2.23
CA GLY A 381 -45.16 3.20 1.94
C GLY A 381 -46.40 3.08 1.03
N LYS A 382 -46.38 2.11 0.09
CA LYS A 382 -47.53 1.83 -0.81
C LYS A 382 -48.69 1.16 -0.07
N ASN A 383 -48.47 0.16 0.75
CA ASN A 383 -49.52 -0.57 1.45
C ASN A 383 -50.32 0.32 2.42
N VAL A 384 -49.67 1.30 3.06
CA VAL A 384 -50.35 2.26 3.93
C VAL A 384 -51.17 3.29 3.14
N ALA A 385 -50.74 3.66 1.93
CA ALA A 385 -51.51 4.56 1.06
C ALA A 385 -52.78 3.88 0.51
N ASP A 386 -52.70 2.56 0.24
CA ASP A 386 -53.87 1.77 -0.21
C ASP A 386 -54.90 1.55 0.95
N GLU A 387 -54.43 1.28 2.17
CA GLU A 387 -55.32 1.15 3.34
C GLU A 387 -56.06 2.44 3.66
N THR A 388 -55.42 3.61 3.50
CA THR A 388 -56.09 4.91 3.73
C THR A 388 -57.06 5.26 2.63
N ASN A 389 -56.84 4.82 1.38
CA ASN A 389 -57.81 5.02 0.29
C ASN A 389 -59.03 4.08 0.35
N HIS A 390 -58.96 2.96 1.05
CA HIS A 390 -60.09 2.08 1.29
C HIS A 390 -61.00 2.54 2.45
N PHE A 391 -60.53 3.41 3.31
CA PHE A 391 -61.33 3.97 4.43
C PHE A 391 -62.24 5.15 4.02
N TRP A 392 -62.05 5.67 2.80
CA TRP A 392 -62.81 6.84 2.28
C TRP A 392 -63.61 6.50 1.01
N LYS A 393 -63.88 5.25 0.76
CA LYS A 393 -64.87 4.75 -0.19
C LYS A 393 -65.92 3.94 0.56
#